data_ff82393775c35d32eaf9a44fae1879dc
#
_entry.id   ff82393775c35d32eaf9a44fae1879dc
#
_cell.length_a   1.000
_cell.length_b   1.000
_cell.length_c   1.000
_cell.angle_alpha   90.00
_cell.angle_beta   90.00
_cell.angle_gamma   90.00
#
_symmetry.space_group_name_H-M   'P 1'
#
loop_
_entity.id
_entity.type
_entity.pdbx_description
1 polymer ?
#
loop_
_entity_poly.entity_id
_entity_poly.type
_entity_poly.pdbx_seq_one_letter_code
_entity_poly.pdbx_strand_id
1 'polypeptide(L)'
;ILIAEDDKNTRKLMEAVLKCNGFNPIPASSGEEALKLLDRHHIDVAVLDIMMPGMDGYELTRHLRSMDYNLPILMVTAKVLPEDKRKGFMAGTDDYMTKPVDEEEMVLRIRALLRRAQIASERKITIGSVTLDYDSLSVTRGSSVQTLPRKEFYLLYKLLSYPGKIFTRIQLMDEIWGIESETDDNTINVHINRLRKRFEQYPEFTIETIR
;
A
#
# COMPACT_ATOMS: atom_id res chain seq x y z
N ILE A 1 4.46 1.46 1.57
CA ILE A 1 4.64 0.86 2.90
C ILE A 1 4.75 1.98 3.92
N LEU A 2 3.88 2.01 4.95
CA LEU A 2 4.02 2.92 6.08
C LEU A 2 5.05 2.35 7.08
N ILE A 3 5.96 3.19 7.58
CA ILE A 3 6.88 2.85 8.67
C ILE A 3 6.57 3.81 9.82
N ALA A 4 6.14 3.30 10.98
CA ALA A 4 6.01 4.10 12.20
C ALA A 4 7.05 3.63 13.23
N GLU A 5 8.03 4.49 13.49
CA GLU A 5 9.21 4.22 14.33
C GLU A 5 9.75 5.54 14.87
N ASP A 6 9.86 5.69 16.18
CA ASP A 6 10.32 6.94 16.79
C ASP A 6 11.85 7.12 16.72
N ASP A 7 12.63 6.02 16.80
CA ASP A 7 14.06 6.09 16.63
C ASP A 7 14.46 6.43 15.19
N LYS A 8 15.09 7.58 15.02
CA LYS A 8 15.49 8.12 13.71
C LYS A 8 16.43 7.21 12.93
N ASN A 9 17.31 6.48 13.60
CA ASN A 9 18.31 5.64 12.94
C ASN A 9 17.67 4.36 12.45
N THR A 10 16.89 3.71 13.29
CA THR A 10 16.10 2.52 12.94
C THR A 10 15.12 2.83 11.80
N ARG A 11 14.41 3.95 11.87
CA ARG A 11 13.49 4.38 10.81
C ARG A 11 14.20 4.59 9.48
N LYS A 12 15.36 5.26 9.47
CA LYS A 12 16.18 5.44 8.25
C LYS A 12 16.72 4.13 7.69
N LEU A 13 17.15 3.20 8.56
CA LEU A 13 17.59 1.87 8.14
C LEU A 13 16.45 1.13 7.43
N MET A 14 15.28 1.03 8.06
CA MET A 14 14.12 0.39 7.45
C MET A 14 13.74 1.04 6.11
N GLU A 15 13.74 2.37 6.05
CA GLU A 15 13.47 3.12 4.82
C GLU A 15 14.46 2.77 3.71
N ALA A 16 15.75 2.75 4.00
CA ALA A 16 16.78 2.41 3.02
C ALA A 16 16.64 0.98 2.51
N VAL A 17 16.46 0.02 3.42
CA VAL A 17 16.27 -1.39 3.08
C VAL A 17 15.06 -1.59 2.18
N LEU A 18 13.92 -0.98 2.51
CA LEU A 18 12.70 -1.10 1.72
C LEU A 18 12.86 -0.47 0.34
N LYS A 19 13.50 0.69 0.24
CA LYS A 19 13.82 1.32 -1.06
C LYS A 19 14.70 0.43 -1.95
N CYS A 20 15.77 -0.13 -1.38
CA CYS A 20 16.66 -1.06 -2.09
C CYS A 20 15.93 -2.30 -2.60
N ASN A 21 14.86 -2.73 -1.93
CA ASN A 21 14.06 -3.88 -2.31
C ASN A 21 12.83 -3.54 -3.20
N GLY A 22 12.79 -2.33 -3.77
CA GLY A 22 11.79 -1.91 -4.74
C GLY A 22 10.46 -1.46 -4.13
N PHE A 23 10.39 -1.22 -2.83
CA PHE A 23 9.22 -0.67 -2.16
C PHE A 23 9.27 0.86 -2.11
N ASN A 24 8.11 1.48 -1.88
CA ASN A 24 7.99 2.91 -1.62
C ASN A 24 7.64 3.13 -0.13
N PRO A 25 8.62 3.33 0.77
CA PRO A 25 8.37 3.57 2.18
C PRO A 25 7.93 5.01 2.44
N ILE A 26 6.99 5.16 3.36
CA ILE A 26 6.48 6.44 3.87
C ILE A 26 6.77 6.45 5.38
N PRO A 27 7.80 7.18 5.83
CA PRO A 27 8.20 7.18 7.22
C PRO A 27 7.33 8.11 8.07
N ALA A 28 7.00 7.67 9.28
CA ALA A 28 6.37 8.41 10.35
C ALA A 28 7.22 8.27 11.62
N SER A 29 7.32 9.33 12.40
CA SER A 29 8.07 9.37 13.67
C SER A 29 7.19 9.12 14.90
N SER A 30 5.89 8.98 14.72
CA SER A 30 4.92 8.69 15.78
C SER A 30 3.64 8.06 15.23
N GLY A 31 2.80 7.52 16.13
CA GLY A 31 1.49 6.98 15.76
C GLY A 31 0.55 8.03 15.19
N GLU A 32 0.57 9.27 15.73
CA GLU A 32 -0.26 10.37 15.25
C GLU A 32 0.16 10.83 13.85
N GLU A 33 1.46 10.84 13.56
CA GLU A 33 1.95 11.13 12.21
C GLU A 33 1.56 10.04 11.23
N ALA A 34 1.65 8.78 11.65
CA ALA A 34 1.23 7.63 10.86
C ALA A 34 -0.24 7.73 10.44
N LEU A 35 -1.15 8.12 11.35
CA LEU A 35 -2.56 8.33 11.03
C LEU A 35 -2.76 9.42 9.97
N LYS A 36 -2.07 10.57 10.12
CA LYS A 36 -2.14 11.66 9.13
C LYS A 36 -1.65 11.24 7.74
N LEU A 37 -0.64 10.38 7.69
CA LEU A 37 -0.12 9.85 6.43
C LEU A 37 -1.07 8.85 5.78
N LEU A 38 -1.80 8.05 6.57
CA LEU A 38 -2.84 7.15 6.08
C LEU A 38 -4.00 7.90 5.41
N ASP A 39 -4.34 9.09 5.89
CA ASP A 39 -5.37 9.93 5.26
C ASP A 39 -4.94 10.46 3.87
N ARG A 40 -3.63 10.63 3.67
CA ARG A 40 -3.07 11.25 2.46
C ARG A 40 -2.55 10.26 1.46
N HIS A 41 -2.09 9.10 1.92
CA HIS A 41 -1.42 8.10 1.09
C HIS A 41 -2.17 6.78 1.11
N HIS A 42 -2.14 6.09 -0.02
CA HIS A 42 -2.54 4.70 -0.04
C HIS A 42 -1.40 3.83 0.50
N ILE A 43 -1.68 3.09 1.56
CA ILE A 43 -0.72 2.20 2.22
C ILE A 43 -1.14 0.74 2.00
N ASP A 44 -0.21 -0.10 1.56
CA ASP A 44 -0.44 -1.52 1.28
C ASP A 44 -0.07 -2.41 2.47
N VAL A 45 0.87 -1.97 3.30
CA VAL A 45 1.29 -2.63 4.53
C VAL A 45 1.87 -1.61 5.50
N ALA A 46 1.67 -1.80 6.80
CA ALA A 46 2.26 -0.99 7.84
C ALA A 46 3.31 -1.80 8.62
N VAL A 47 4.47 -1.17 8.88
CA VAL A 47 5.53 -1.65 9.77
C VAL A 47 5.54 -0.72 10.98
N LEU A 48 5.17 -1.22 12.15
CA LEU A 48 4.93 -0.40 13.34
C LEU A 48 5.83 -0.83 14.50
N ASP A 49 6.57 0.12 15.08
CA ASP A 49 7.13 -0.12 16.41
C ASP A 49 6.03 -0.07 17.47
N ILE A 50 6.16 -0.91 18.49
CA ILE A 50 5.27 -0.88 19.65
C ILE A 50 5.61 0.29 20.56
N MET A 51 6.91 0.57 20.76
CA MET A 51 7.38 1.49 21.78
C MET A 51 7.56 2.90 21.23
N MET A 52 6.48 3.55 20.85
CA MET A 52 6.50 4.95 20.43
C MET A 52 5.92 5.85 21.52
N PRO A 53 6.47 7.08 21.70
CA PRO A 53 5.89 8.09 22.58
C PRO A 53 4.48 8.51 22.10
N GLY A 54 3.57 8.82 23.03
CA GLY A 54 2.19 9.17 22.72
C GLY A 54 1.37 7.93 22.34
N MET A 55 0.95 7.81 21.11
CA MET A 55 0.22 6.65 20.60
C MET A 55 1.18 5.49 20.31
N ASP A 56 1.10 4.43 21.11
CA ASP A 56 1.89 3.22 20.90
C ASP A 56 1.41 2.38 19.71
N GLY A 57 2.23 1.41 19.28
CA GLY A 57 1.90 0.56 18.13
C GLY A 57 0.65 -0.30 18.32
N TYR A 58 0.31 -0.68 19.56
CA TYR A 58 -0.92 -1.41 19.85
C TYR A 58 -2.15 -0.51 19.74
N GLU A 59 -2.05 0.73 20.22
CA GLU A 59 -3.14 1.71 20.12
C GLU A 59 -3.38 2.08 18.65
N LEU A 60 -2.31 2.33 17.90
CA LEU A 60 -2.40 2.60 16.47
C LEU A 60 -3.07 1.44 15.73
N THR A 61 -2.66 0.19 16.02
CA THR A 61 -3.26 -1.01 15.42
C THR A 61 -4.74 -1.12 15.73
N ARG A 62 -5.14 -0.96 17.00
CA ARG A 62 -6.55 -0.98 17.40
C ARG A 62 -7.36 0.10 16.69
N HIS A 63 -6.78 1.29 16.57
CA HIS A 63 -7.42 2.40 15.88
C HIS A 63 -7.66 2.07 14.39
N LEU A 64 -6.64 1.54 13.72
CA LEU A 64 -6.76 1.10 12.33
C LEU A 64 -7.84 0.02 12.15
N ARG A 65 -7.91 -0.97 13.04
CA ARG A 65 -8.93 -2.02 12.97
C ARG A 65 -10.33 -1.49 13.25
N SER A 66 -10.48 -0.52 14.17
CA SER A 66 -11.78 0.10 14.45
C SER A 66 -12.34 0.92 13.28
N MET A 67 -11.47 1.40 12.38
CA MET A 67 -11.83 2.11 11.17
C MET A 67 -12.01 1.19 9.95
N ASP A 68 -12.08 -0.13 10.17
CA ASP A 68 -12.19 -1.17 9.14
C ASP A 68 -11.04 -1.16 8.10
N TYR A 69 -9.88 -0.65 8.52
CA TYR A 69 -8.66 -0.74 7.72
C TYR A 69 -8.11 -2.16 7.74
N ASN A 70 -8.38 -2.91 6.68
CA ASN A 70 -7.86 -4.28 6.47
C ASN A 70 -6.39 -4.27 5.99
N LEU A 71 -5.61 -3.30 6.50
CA LEU A 71 -4.22 -3.11 6.18
C LEU A 71 -3.38 -4.18 6.89
N PRO A 72 -2.53 -4.97 6.19
CA PRO A 72 -1.59 -5.86 6.84
C PRO A 72 -0.61 -5.09 7.73
N ILE A 73 -0.40 -5.58 8.94
CA ILE A 73 0.44 -4.94 9.95
C ILE A 73 1.54 -5.91 10.41
N LEU A 74 2.80 -5.48 10.24
CA LEU A 74 3.98 -6.08 10.84
C LEU A 74 4.38 -5.25 12.06
N MET A 75 4.31 -5.83 13.25
CA MET A 75 4.90 -5.20 14.44
C MET A 75 6.39 -5.51 14.56
N VAL A 76 7.19 -4.47 14.80
CA VAL A 76 8.64 -4.59 15.03
C VAL A 76 8.95 -3.98 16.39
N THR A 77 9.57 -4.74 17.33
CA THR A 77 9.73 -4.26 18.69
C THR A 77 10.86 -4.93 19.44
N ALA A 78 11.40 -4.25 20.45
CA ALA A 78 12.34 -4.83 21.42
C ALA A 78 11.66 -5.78 22.44
N LYS A 79 10.33 -5.82 22.49
CA LYS A 79 9.59 -6.68 23.42
C LYS A 79 9.56 -8.12 22.93
N VAL A 80 10.15 -9.04 23.68
CA VAL A 80 10.33 -10.45 23.32
C VAL A 80 9.46 -11.41 24.14
N LEU A 81 8.77 -10.93 25.18
CA LEU A 81 7.98 -11.79 26.05
C LEU A 81 6.76 -12.37 25.33
N PRO A 82 6.36 -13.63 25.63
CA PRO A 82 5.18 -14.25 25.04
C PRO A 82 3.90 -13.43 25.25
N GLU A 83 3.80 -12.72 26.37
CA GLU A 83 2.66 -11.85 26.69
C GLU A 83 2.57 -10.64 25.76
N ASP A 84 3.70 -10.06 25.34
CA ASP A 84 3.72 -8.93 24.41
C ASP A 84 3.30 -9.37 23.00
N LYS A 85 3.74 -10.55 22.56
CA LYS A 85 3.28 -11.14 21.30
C LYS A 85 1.76 -11.39 21.33
N ARG A 86 1.24 -11.94 22.45
CA ARG A 86 -0.21 -12.16 22.63
C ARG A 86 -0.99 -10.85 22.54
N LYS A 87 -0.50 -9.78 23.20
CA LYS A 87 -1.11 -8.43 23.11
C LYS A 87 -1.14 -7.91 21.68
N GLY A 88 -0.06 -8.12 20.92
CA GLY A 88 0.01 -7.74 19.50
C GLY A 88 -1.07 -8.43 18.66
N PHE A 89 -1.18 -9.74 18.76
CA PHE A 89 -2.21 -10.49 18.05
C PHE A 89 -3.63 -10.12 18.50
N MET A 90 -3.85 -9.87 19.81
CA MET A 90 -5.13 -9.36 20.29
C MET A 90 -5.45 -7.95 19.83
N ALA A 91 -4.45 -7.11 19.56
CA ALA A 91 -4.64 -5.79 18.96
C ALA A 91 -4.97 -5.86 17.46
N GLY A 92 -4.73 -7.01 16.81
CA GLY A 92 -5.04 -7.26 15.41
C GLY A 92 -3.84 -7.16 14.46
N THR A 93 -2.60 -7.36 14.95
CA THR A 93 -1.43 -7.47 14.07
C THR A 93 -1.46 -8.78 13.27
N ASP A 94 -0.91 -8.76 12.07
CA ASP A 94 -0.87 -9.93 11.18
C ASP A 94 0.46 -10.69 11.29
N ASP A 95 1.54 -10.02 11.72
CA ASP A 95 2.83 -10.63 11.98
C ASP A 95 3.64 -9.81 13.00
N TYR A 96 4.72 -10.40 13.51
CA TYR A 96 5.52 -9.85 14.59
C TYR A 96 7.00 -10.15 14.39
N MET A 97 7.85 -9.15 14.56
CA MET A 97 9.30 -9.24 14.43
C MET A 97 9.98 -8.57 15.61
N THR A 98 11.10 -9.13 16.06
CA THR A 98 11.87 -8.58 17.19
C THR A 98 13.04 -7.72 16.70
N LYS A 99 13.35 -6.65 17.44
CA LYS A 99 14.59 -5.90 17.28
C LYS A 99 15.77 -6.68 17.89
N PRO A 100 17.01 -6.61 17.33
CA PRO A 100 17.40 -5.76 16.21
C PRO A 100 16.76 -6.20 14.90
N VAL A 101 16.47 -5.23 14.02
CA VAL A 101 15.82 -5.49 12.73
C VAL A 101 16.78 -6.26 11.83
N ASP A 102 16.43 -7.51 11.52
CA ASP A 102 17.06 -8.24 10.44
C ASP A 102 16.46 -7.77 9.12
N GLU A 103 17.30 -7.25 8.23
CA GLU A 103 16.88 -6.60 6.99
C GLU A 103 16.19 -7.59 6.03
N GLU A 104 16.78 -8.79 5.89
CA GLU A 104 16.25 -9.82 5.00
C GLU A 104 14.94 -10.39 5.56
N GLU A 105 14.88 -10.68 6.85
CA GLU A 105 13.66 -11.17 7.51
C GLU A 105 12.51 -10.17 7.37
N MET A 106 12.76 -8.87 7.58
CA MET A 106 11.75 -7.82 7.43
C MET A 106 11.16 -7.82 6.01
N VAL A 107 11.99 -7.87 4.98
CA VAL A 107 11.56 -7.89 3.58
C VAL A 107 10.75 -9.15 3.27
N LEU A 108 11.19 -10.32 3.74
CA LEU A 108 10.48 -11.59 3.52
C LEU A 108 9.10 -11.60 4.20
N ARG A 109 8.99 -11.07 5.42
CA ARG A 109 7.71 -10.95 6.14
C ARG A 109 6.75 -9.99 5.44
N ILE A 110 7.23 -8.83 5.02
CA ILE A 110 6.43 -7.86 4.26
C ILE A 110 5.91 -8.49 2.96
N ARG A 111 6.75 -9.18 2.20
CA ARG A 111 6.33 -9.89 0.98
C ARG A 111 5.29 -10.96 1.27
N ALA A 112 5.43 -11.69 2.39
CA ALA A 112 4.46 -12.71 2.80
C ALA A 112 3.10 -12.07 3.18
N LEU A 113 3.12 -10.95 3.89
CA LEU A 113 1.91 -10.20 4.25
C LEU A 113 1.19 -9.67 3.02
N LEU A 114 1.91 -9.03 2.09
CA LEU A 114 1.36 -8.52 0.84
C LEU A 114 0.72 -9.66 0.01
N ARG A 115 1.37 -10.82 -0.06
CA ARG A 115 0.82 -12.00 -0.75
C ARG A 115 -0.46 -12.52 -0.08
N ARG A 116 -0.51 -12.61 1.25
CA ARG A 116 -1.70 -13.06 1.99
C ARG A 116 -2.88 -12.12 1.85
N ALA A 117 -2.60 -10.82 1.79
CA ALA A 117 -3.63 -9.81 1.59
C ALA A 117 -4.10 -9.72 0.12
N GLN A 118 -3.66 -10.63 -0.77
CA GLN A 118 -3.91 -10.59 -2.22
C GLN A 118 -3.45 -9.28 -2.87
N ILE A 119 -2.62 -8.52 -2.18
CA ILE A 119 -1.97 -7.33 -2.69
C ILE A 119 -0.76 -7.83 -3.49
N ALA A 120 -1.04 -8.20 -4.71
CA ALA A 120 -0.19 -9.01 -5.55
C ALA A 120 1.26 -8.53 -5.62
N SER A 121 2.17 -9.41 -5.26
CA SER A 121 3.51 -9.43 -5.84
C SER A 121 3.51 -10.02 -7.27
N GLU A 122 2.38 -10.46 -7.77
CA GLU A 122 2.23 -10.80 -9.17
C GLU A 122 2.07 -9.49 -9.94
N ARG A 123 3.08 -9.17 -10.75
CA ARG A 123 3.06 -8.04 -11.69
C ARG A 123 1.98 -8.19 -12.77
N LYS A 124 1.05 -9.12 -12.56
CA LYS A 124 -0.12 -9.40 -13.39
C LYS A 124 -1.39 -9.43 -12.57
N ILE A 125 -2.42 -8.75 -13.06
CA ILE A 125 -3.78 -8.80 -12.50
C ILE A 125 -4.67 -9.41 -13.56
N THR A 126 -5.43 -10.44 -13.19
CA THR A 126 -6.42 -11.06 -14.08
C THR A 126 -7.83 -10.87 -13.51
N ILE A 127 -8.72 -10.28 -14.30
CA ILE A 127 -10.13 -10.06 -13.98
C ILE A 127 -10.96 -10.59 -15.13
N GLY A 128 -11.65 -11.70 -14.93
CA GLY A 128 -12.34 -12.40 -16.01
C GLY A 128 -11.39 -12.77 -17.14
N SER A 129 -11.65 -12.26 -18.35
CA SER A 129 -10.80 -12.52 -19.53
C SER A 129 -9.71 -11.44 -19.74
N VAL A 130 -9.61 -10.45 -18.85
CA VAL A 130 -8.65 -9.35 -18.96
C VAL A 130 -7.47 -9.57 -18.03
N THR A 131 -6.25 -9.48 -18.58
CA THR A 131 -4.99 -9.54 -17.81
C THR A 131 -4.19 -8.26 -18.02
N LEU A 132 -3.82 -7.59 -16.93
CA LEU A 132 -2.88 -6.48 -16.91
C LEU A 132 -1.50 -7.02 -16.58
N ASP A 133 -0.49 -6.68 -17.36
CA ASP A 133 0.91 -7.05 -17.13
C ASP A 133 1.71 -5.77 -16.83
N TYR A 134 2.21 -5.68 -15.58
CA TYR A 134 2.92 -4.50 -15.08
C TYR A 134 4.27 -4.27 -15.75
N ASP A 135 4.96 -5.34 -16.16
CA ASP A 135 6.30 -5.25 -16.75
C ASP A 135 6.26 -4.74 -18.19
N SER A 136 5.23 -5.15 -18.93
CA SER A 136 5.03 -4.74 -20.32
C SER A 136 4.08 -3.52 -20.45
N LEU A 137 3.49 -3.03 -19.34
CA LEU A 137 2.46 -1.98 -19.32
C LEU A 137 1.30 -2.28 -20.29
N SER A 138 0.94 -3.56 -20.39
CA SER A 138 -0.05 -4.04 -21.35
C SER A 138 -1.32 -4.57 -20.69
N VAL A 139 -2.40 -4.48 -21.45
CA VAL A 139 -3.70 -5.07 -21.12
C VAL A 139 -4.03 -6.05 -22.21
N THR A 140 -4.25 -7.32 -21.84
CA THR A 140 -4.59 -8.43 -22.74
C THR A 140 -6.03 -8.85 -22.49
N ARG A 141 -6.80 -9.06 -23.56
CA ARG A 141 -8.14 -9.66 -23.52
C ARG A 141 -8.27 -10.64 -24.69
N GLY A 142 -8.31 -11.95 -24.40
CA GLY A 142 -8.23 -12.98 -25.43
C GLY A 142 -6.94 -12.87 -26.25
N SER A 143 -7.06 -12.65 -27.57
CA SER A 143 -5.92 -12.43 -28.47
C SER A 143 -5.52 -10.96 -28.64
N SER A 144 -6.30 -10.03 -28.08
CA SER A 144 -6.02 -8.60 -28.18
C SER A 144 -5.07 -8.17 -27.07
N VAL A 145 -3.96 -7.54 -27.46
CA VAL A 145 -2.98 -6.95 -26.54
C VAL A 145 -2.84 -5.47 -26.86
N GLN A 146 -2.98 -4.62 -25.86
CA GLN A 146 -2.78 -3.18 -26.00
C GLN A 146 -1.84 -2.65 -24.91
N THR A 147 -0.85 -1.88 -25.30
CA THR A 147 0.04 -1.16 -24.37
C THR A 147 -0.55 0.22 -24.04
N LEU A 148 -0.50 0.59 -22.77
CA LEU A 148 -0.99 1.86 -22.29
C LEU A 148 0.15 2.86 -22.02
N PRO A 149 -0.11 4.17 -22.12
CA PRO A 149 0.79 5.17 -21.58
C PRO A 149 1.03 4.91 -20.08
N ARG A 150 2.27 5.08 -19.64
CA ARG A 150 2.73 4.67 -18.31
C ARG A 150 1.82 5.11 -17.15
N LYS A 151 1.39 6.39 -17.15
CA LYS A 151 0.50 6.93 -16.11
C LYS A 151 -0.93 6.35 -16.17
N GLU A 152 -1.45 6.14 -17.38
CA GLU A 152 -2.76 5.49 -17.56
C GLU A 152 -2.71 4.03 -17.11
N PHE A 153 -1.62 3.32 -17.42
CA PHE A 153 -1.45 1.94 -16.97
C PHE A 153 -1.41 1.86 -15.45
N TYR A 154 -0.58 2.66 -14.79
CA TYR A 154 -0.47 2.64 -13.33
C TYR A 154 -1.77 3.02 -12.64
N LEU A 155 -2.51 3.99 -13.18
CA LEU A 155 -3.83 4.36 -12.67
C LEU A 155 -4.82 3.20 -12.79
N LEU A 156 -4.91 2.57 -13.96
CA LEU A 156 -5.77 1.41 -14.17
C LEU A 156 -5.36 0.23 -13.29
N TYR A 157 -4.06 -0.08 -13.26
CA TYR A 157 -3.50 -1.17 -12.45
C TYR A 157 -3.83 -0.96 -10.97
N LYS A 158 -3.66 0.26 -10.45
CA LYS A 158 -4.00 0.59 -9.07
C LYS A 158 -5.47 0.38 -8.76
N LEU A 159 -6.36 0.89 -9.58
CA LEU A 159 -7.81 0.75 -9.38
C LEU A 159 -8.23 -0.73 -9.40
N LEU A 160 -7.70 -1.52 -10.32
CA LEU A 160 -8.04 -2.93 -10.48
C LEU A 160 -7.35 -3.85 -9.46
N SER A 161 -6.25 -3.40 -8.83
CA SER A 161 -5.65 -4.12 -7.70
C SER A 161 -6.54 -4.15 -6.47
N TYR A 162 -7.51 -3.22 -6.38
CA TYR A 162 -8.37 -3.06 -5.20
C TYR A 162 -9.84 -2.88 -5.62
N PRO A 163 -10.50 -3.94 -6.08
CA PRO A 163 -11.90 -3.87 -6.49
C PRO A 163 -12.81 -3.39 -5.35
N GLY A 164 -13.68 -2.43 -5.65
CA GLY A 164 -14.63 -1.88 -4.67
C GLY A 164 -14.05 -0.85 -3.70
N LYS A 165 -12.74 -0.60 -3.73
CA LYS A 165 -12.11 0.42 -2.87
C LYS A 165 -12.26 1.80 -3.48
N ILE A 166 -12.59 2.78 -2.63
CA ILE A 166 -12.66 4.19 -3.00
C ILE A 166 -11.29 4.83 -2.79
N PHE A 167 -10.79 5.51 -3.82
CA PHE A 167 -9.57 6.31 -3.75
C PHE A 167 -9.90 7.78 -3.92
N THR A 168 -9.30 8.64 -3.11
CA THR A 168 -9.37 10.09 -3.32
C THR A 168 -8.47 10.50 -4.50
N ARG A 169 -8.78 11.66 -5.12
CA ARG A 169 -7.92 12.21 -6.19
C ARG A 169 -6.51 12.48 -5.70
N ILE A 170 -6.37 13.01 -4.48
CA ILE A 170 -5.07 13.30 -3.87
C ILE A 170 -4.25 12.01 -3.72
N GLN A 171 -4.83 10.94 -3.18
CA GLN A 171 -4.16 9.65 -3.06
C GLN A 171 -3.63 9.13 -4.41
N LEU A 172 -4.45 9.22 -5.47
CA LEU A 172 -4.05 8.77 -6.80
C LEU A 172 -2.98 9.69 -7.43
N MET A 173 -3.05 11.02 -7.19
CA MET A 173 -2.04 11.97 -7.64
C MET A 173 -0.69 11.70 -7.01
N ASP A 174 -0.64 11.66 -5.69
CA ASP A 174 0.60 11.47 -4.93
C ASP A 174 1.30 10.17 -5.30
N GLU A 175 0.52 9.09 -5.45
CA GLU A 175 1.07 7.77 -5.74
C GLU A 175 1.57 7.62 -7.17
N ILE A 176 0.85 8.16 -8.15
CA ILE A 176 1.15 7.93 -9.57
C ILE A 176 2.00 9.05 -10.17
N TRP A 177 1.82 10.29 -9.73
CA TRP A 177 2.58 11.45 -10.24
C TRP A 177 3.69 11.91 -9.31
N GLY A 178 3.59 11.59 -8.00
CA GLY A 178 4.52 12.01 -6.96
C GLY A 178 4.10 13.32 -6.29
N ILE A 179 4.53 13.50 -5.03
CA ILE A 179 4.16 14.64 -4.16
C ILE A 179 4.66 15.99 -4.70
N GLU A 180 5.73 16.00 -5.49
CA GLU A 180 6.34 17.22 -6.05
C GLU A 180 5.79 17.59 -7.44
N SER A 181 4.76 16.90 -7.94
CA SER A 181 4.21 17.25 -9.25
C SER A 181 3.34 18.50 -9.12
N GLU A 182 3.71 19.58 -9.81
CA GLU A 182 2.88 20.79 -10.02
C GLU A 182 1.62 20.51 -10.87
N THR A 183 1.21 19.26 -10.95
CA THR A 183 0.13 18.81 -11.85
C THR A 183 -1.22 19.07 -11.19
N ASP A 184 -2.11 19.80 -11.86
CA ASP A 184 -3.46 20.15 -11.42
C ASP A 184 -4.31 18.88 -11.15
N ASP A 185 -5.16 18.92 -10.11
CA ASP A 185 -6.16 17.90 -9.74
C ASP A 185 -7.05 17.45 -10.92
N ASN A 186 -7.21 18.30 -11.94
CA ASN A 186 -7.93 17.98 -13.16
C ASN A 186 -7.25 16.90 -14.02
N THR A 187 -5.94 16.70 -13.87
CA THR A 187 -5.19 15.71 -14.66
C THR A 187 -5.70 14.30 -14.47
N ILE A 188 -6.04 13.91 -13.24
CA ILE A 188 -6.65 12.60 -12.96
C ILE A 188 -7.97 12.42 -13.71
N ASN A 189 -8.83 13.44 -13.71
CA ASN A 189 -10.11 13.35 -14.40
C ASN A 189 -9.94 13.09 -15.90
N VAL A 190 -8.94 13.70 -16.52
CA VAL A 190 -8.61 13.49 -17.94
C VAL A 190 -8.20 12.02 -18.17
N HIS A 191 -7.30 11.48 -17.33
CA HIS A 191 -6.84 10.10 -17.47
C HIS A 191 -7.95 9.09 -17.16
N ILE A 192 -8.77 9.31 -16.14
CA ILE A 192 -9.95 8.47 -15.85
C ILE A 192 -10.92 8.45 -17.03
N ASN A 193 -11.20 9.61 -17.64
CA ASN A 193 -12.11 9.67 -18.80
C ASN A 193 -11.52 8.95 -20.01
N ARG A 194 -10.21 9.05 -20.25
CA ARG A 194 -9.51 8.29 -21.30
C ARG A 194 -9.60 6.78 -21.07
N LEU A 195 -9.36 6.32 -19.83
CA LEU A 195 -9.49 4.92 -19.47
C LEU A 195 -10.93 4.42 -19.65
N ARG A 196 -11.93 5.15 -19.17
CA ARG A 196 -13.35 4.82 -19.38
C ARG A 196 -13.69 4.63 -20.84
N LYS A 197 -13.31 5.59 -21.68
CA LYS A 197 -13.55 5.51 -23.13
C LYS A 197 -12.83 4.35 -23.79
N ARG A 198 -11.59 4.08 -23.37
CA ARG A 198 -10.77 2.99 -23.92
C ARG A 198 -11.32 1.60 -23.59
N PHE A 199 -11.86 1.44 -22.38
CA PHE A 199 -12.36 0.17 -21.86
C PHE A 199 -13.91 0.11 -21.78
N GLU A 200 -14.61 0.99 -22.49
CA GLU A 200 -16.07 1.05 -22.49
C GLU A 200 -16.74 -0.29 -22.88
N GLN A 201 -16.08 -1.06 -23.76
CA GLN A 201 -16.60 -2.35 -24.24
C GLN A 201 -16.11 -3.56 -23.40
N TYR A 202 -15.50 -3.30 -22.24
CA TYR A 202 -14.98 -4.35 -21.35
C TYR A 202 -15.99 -4.57 -20.21
N PRO A 203 -16.77 -5.67 -20.23
CA PRO A 203 -17.76 -5.94 -19.17
C PRO A 203 -17.11 -6.43 -17.87
N GLU A 204 -15.81 -6.75 -17.90
CA GLU A 204 -15.09 -7.34 -16.79
C GLU A 204 -14.88 -6.35 -15.63
N PHE A 205 -14.90 -5.04 -15.91
CA PHE A 205 -14.75 -4.01 -14.88
C PHE A 205 -15.34 -2.67 -15.34
N THR A 206 -15.70 -1.82 -14.37
CA THR A 206 -16.12 -0.44 -14.58
C THR A 206 -15.36 0.50 -13.64
N ILE A 207 -15.07 1.73 -14.11
CA ILE A 207 -14.45 2.78 -13.30
C ILE A 207 -15.54 3.81 -12.96
N GLU A 208 -15.96 3.84 -11.71
CA GLU A 208 -16.99 4.74 -11.22
C GLU A 208 -16.43 5.97 -10.51
N THR A 209 -17.22 7.04 -10.41
CA THR A 209 -16.92 8.20 -9.57
C THR A 209 -17.99 8.27 -8.49
N ILE A 210 -17.57 8.17 -7.23
CA ILE A 210 -18.44 8.33 -6.07
C ILE A 210 -18.38 9.80 -5.63
N ARG A 211 -19.55 10.40 -5.45
CA ARG A 211 -19.71 11.80 -5.01
C ARG A 211 -20.10 11.86 -3.54
#